data_0bbcada1d0161764bd6d23f614595d96
#
_entry.id   0bbcada1d0161764bd6d23f614595d96
#
_cell.length_a   1.000
_cell.length_b   1.000
_cell.length_c   1.000
_cell.angle_alpha   90.00
_cell.angle_beta   90.00
_cell.angle_gamma   90.00
#
_symmetry.space_group_name_H-M   'P 1'
#
loop_
_entity.id
_entity.type
_entity.pdbx_description
1 polymer ?
#
loop_
_entity_poly.entity_id
_entity_poly.type
_entity_poly.pdbx_seq_one_letter_code
_entity_poly.pdbx_strand_id
1 'polypeptide(L)'
;MKMNKINFMPHQTDVLKATEECERCAYYLDMGLGKTFVGAEKLMRMKKSMNLLICQKSKIEDWIEHFKKYYSDFPYCISVFNLTNKKELQQFMNAQKSLEPNFIYDEWTEQSYMQESLDPCQYIGVINYDLAFRRKQLLELRDFTLMLDE
;
A
#
# COMPACT_ATOMS: atom_id res chain seq x y z
N MET A 1 9.07 -22.92 -3.74
CA MET A 1 9.20 -21.56 -4.27
C MET A 1 10.30 -20.81 -3.53
N LYS A 2 11.27 -20.32 -4.26
CA LYS A 2 12.27 -19.44 -3.63
C LYS A 2 11.68 -18.07 -3.42
N MET A 3 11.54 -17.65 -2.16
CA MET A 3 11.22 -16.27 -1.84
C MET A 3 12.34 -15.37 -2.35
N ASN A 4 11.98 -14.36 -3.12
CA ASN A 4 12.91 -13.30 -3.49
C ASN A 4 13.13 -12.39 -2.26
N LYS A 5 14.08 -12.79 -1.44
CA LYS A 5 14.40 -12.02 -0.23
C LYS A 5 15.21 -10.77 -0.60
N ILE A 6 14.76 -9.63 -0.09
CA ILE A 6 15.50 -8.38 -0.27
C ILE A 6 16.70 -8.35 0.68
N ASN A 7 17.86 -8.09 0.12
CA ASN A 7 19.07 -7.83 0.90
C ASN A 7 19.35 -6.32 0.86
N PHE A 8 18.96 -5.62 1.93
CA PHE A 8 19.16 -4.19 2.02
C PHE A 8 20.66 -3.85 2.19
N MET A 9 21.10 -2.80 1.50
CA MET A 9 22.41 -2.22 1.73
C MET A 9 22.43 -1.49 3.08
N PRO A 10 23.63 -1.30 3.71
CA PRO A 10 23.73 -0.64 5.02
C PRO A 10 23.00 0.71 5.11
N HIS A 11 23.16 1.56 4.09
CA HIS A 11 22.49 2.87 4.07
C HIS A 11 20.96 2.76 4.01
N GLN A 12 20.44 1.76 3.31
CA GLN A 12 19.00 1.51 3.23
C GLN A 12 18.45 1.05 4.60
N THR A 13 19.13 0.14 5.25
CA THR A 13 18.80 -0.31 6.60
C THR A 13 18.83 0.84 7.60
N ASP A 14 19.84 1.71 7.51
CA ASP A 14 20.00 2.86 8.41
C ASP A 14 18.83 3.85 8.29
N VAL A 15 18.43 4.21 7.06
CA VAL A 15 17.32 5.15 6.87
C VAL A 15 15.97 4.55 7.26
N LEU A 16 15.76 3.26 7.04
CA LEU A 16 14.56 2.57 7.47
C LEU A 16 14.46 2.53 8.99
N LYS A 17 15.57 2.24 9.67
CA LYS A 17 15.64 2.23 11.13
C LYS A 17 15.43 3.63 11.72
N ALA A 18 16.03 4.65 11.12
CA ALA A 18 15.90 6.04 11.57
C ALA A 18 14.46 6.56 11.48
N THR A 19 13.67 6.03 10.54
CA THR A 19 12.27 6.45 10.31
C THR A 19 11.24 5.43 10.79
N GLU A 20 11.64 4.41 11.54
CA GLU A 20 10.77 3.31 11.95
C GLU A 20 9.53 3.79 12.68
N GLU A 21 9.67 4.75 13.59
CA GLU A 21 8.57 5.31 14.38
C GLU A 21 7.87 6.50 13.69
N CYS A 22 8.30 6.88 12.49
CA CYS A 22 7.75 8.04 11.81
C CYS A 22 6.50 7.67 11.00
N GLU A 23 5.39 8.33 11.29
CA GLU A 23 4.18 8.24 10.47
C GLU A 23 4.29 9.09 9.19
N ARG A 24 5.13 10.10 9.21
CA ARG A 24 5.40 10.99 8.08
C ARG A 24 6.90 11.17 7.94
N CYS A 25 7.42 10.84 6.79
CA CYS A 25 8.85 11.00 6.50
C CYS A 25 9.08 11.24 5.02
N ALA A 26 10.23 11.79 4.70
CA ALA A 26 10.69 11.98 3.33
C ALA A 26 12.10 11.43 3.20
N TYR A 27 12.33 10.67 2.13
CA TYR A 27 13.63 10.09 1.84
C TYR A 27 14.29 10.86 0.71
N TYR A 28 15.35 11.57 1.01
CA TYR A 28 16.17 12.31 0.04
C TYR A 28 17.42 11.50 -0.27
N LEU A 29 17.27 10.49 -1.11
CA LEU A 29 18.36 9.62 -1.52
C LEU A 29 18.84 10.01 -2.93
N ASP A 30 20.15 9.98 -3.14
CA ASP A 30 20.73 10.21 -4.44
C ASP A 30 20.35 9.10 -5.43
N MET A 31 20.51 9.39 -6.72
CA MET A 31 20.29 8.41 -7.78
C MET A 31 21.16 7.16 -7.57
N GLY A 32 20.59 5.99 -7.81
CA GLY A 32 21.30 4.72 -7.65
C GLY A 32 21.36 4.16 -6.24
N LEU A 33 20.78 4.84 -5.25
CA LEU A 33 20.76 4.35 -3.86
C LEU A 33 19.55 3.47 -3.52
N GLY A 34 18.78 3.09 -4.51
CA GLY A 34 17.67 2.14 -4.32
C GLY A 34 16.47 2.71 -3.59
N LYS A 35 16.01 3.90 -3.98
CA LYS A 35 14.83 4.57 -3.40
C LYS A 35 13.59 3.69 -3.42
N THR A 36 13.38 2.93 -4.49
CA THR A 36 12.23 2.03 -4.64
C THR A 36 12.20 0.98 -3.54
N PHE A 37 13.35 0.40 -3.22
CA PHE A 37 13.47 -0.59 -2.14
C PHE A 37 13.11 0.00 -0.78
N VAL A 38 13.61 1.19 -0.49
CA VAL A 38 13.32 1.89 0.78
C VAL A 38 11.85 2.29 0.86
N GLY A 39 11.33 2.90 -0.19
CA GLY A 39 9.94 3.37 -0.22
C GLY A 39 8.93 2.23 -0.11
N ALA A 40 9.11 1.17 -0.88
CA ALA A 40 8.23 0.01 -0.84
C ALA A 40 8.26 -0.67 0.54
N GLU A 41 9.45 -0.84 1.12
CA GLU A 41 9.58 -1.45 2.45
C GLU A 41 8.91 -0.61 3.53
N LYS A 42 9.09 0.71 3.51
CA LYS A 42 8.42 1.61 4.46
C LYS A 42 6.90 1.51 4.34
N LEU A 43 6.38 1.54 3.12
CA LEU A 43 4.95 1.39 2.86
C LEU A 43 4.41 0.08 3.45
N MET A 44 5.11 -1.02 3.23
CA MET A 44 4.72 -2.33 3.77
C MET A 44 4.78 -2.37 5.30
N ARG A 45 5.80 -1.76 5.91
CA ARG A 45 5.98 -1.73 7.37
C ARG A 45 4.94 -0.87 8.08
N MET A 46 4.31 0.07 7.43
CA MET A 46 3.22 0.87 8.00
C MET A 46 1.94 0.05 8.21
N LYS A 47 1.83 -1.11 7.60
CA LYS A 47 0.78 -2.11 7.80
C LYS A 47 -0.65 -1.58 7.65
N LYS A 48 -0.85 -0.63 6.74
CA LYS A 48 -2.19 -0.18 6.38
C LYS A 48 -2.79 -1.10 5.33
N SER A 49 -4.09 -1.35 5.44
CA SER A 49 -4.80 -2.18 4.46
C SER A 49 -4.91 -1.48 3.11
N MET A 50 -5.12 -0.17 3.11
CA MET A 50 -5.19 0.62 1.88
C MET A 50 -3.93 1.45 1.72
N ASN A 51 -3.36 1.42 0.52
CA ASN A 51 -2.12 2.14 0.20
C ASN A 51 -2.24 2.76 -1.18
N LEU A 52 -1.94 4.04 -1.29
CA LEU A 52 -1.95 4.78 -2.55
C LEU A 52 -0.54 5.28 -2.86
N LEU A 53 -0.03 4.88 -4.01
CA LEU A 53 1.27 5.33 -4.50
C LEU A 53 1.06 6.16 -5.76
N ILE A 54 1.54 7.39 -5.73
CA ILE A 54 1.47 8.32 -6.87
C ILE A 54 2.88 8.56 -7.38
N CYS A 55 3.09 8.33 -8.66
CA CYS A 55 4.39 8.43 -9.31
C CYS A 55 4.30 9.02 -10.71
N GLN A 56 5.41 9.11 -11.41
CA GLN A 56 5.41 9.45 -12.83
C GLN A 56 4.80 8.31 -13.64
N LYS A 57 4.11 8.64 -14.72
CA LYS A 57 3.45 7.66 -15.59
C LYS A 57 4.40 6.55 -16.07
N SER A 58 5.63 6.90 -16.41
CA SER A 58 6.65 5.96 -16.87
C SER A 58 7.14 4.99 -15.77
N LYS A 59 6.81 5.23 -14.51
CA LYS A 59 7.25 4.45 -13.37
C LYS A 59 6.18 3.50 -12.81
N ILE A 60 4.96 3.58 -13.29
CA ILE A 60 3.84 2.77 -12.79
C ILE A 60 4.16 1.28 -12.87
N GLU A 61 4.57 0.79 -14.03
CA GLU A 61 4.88 -0.63 -14.23
C GLU A 61 6.06 -1.07 -13.38
N ASP A 62 7.09 -0.25 -13.23
CA ASP A 62 8.26 -0.55 -12.41
C ASP A 62 7.86 -0.76 -10.94
N TRP A 63 6.98 0.08 -10.41
CA TRP A 63 6.46 -0.07 -9.05
C TRP A 63 5.61 -1.33 -8.88
N ILE A 64 4.72 -1.61 -9.83
CA ILE A 64 3.88 -2.80 -9.80
C ILE A 64 4.75 -4.07 -9.83
N GLU A 65 5.73 -4.12 -10.72
CA GLU A 65 6.66 -5.25 -10.82
C GLU A 65 7.47 -5.44 -9.53
N HIS A 66 7.92 -4.34 -8.93
CA HIS A 66 8.68 -4.39 -7.67
C HIS A 66 7.88 -5.06 -6.55
N PHE A 67 6.63 -4.63 -6.34
CA PHE A 67 5.77 -5.23 -5.32
C PHE A 67 5.49 -6.70 -5.62
N LYS A 68 5.18 -7.04 -6.85
CA LYS A 68 4.92 -8.44 -7.26
C LYS A 68 6.15 -9.33 -7.10
N LYS A 69 7.34 -8.79 -7.36
CA LYS A 69 8.58 -9.56 -7.25
C LYS A 69 8.99 -9.85 -5.81
N TYR A 70 8.84 -8.88 -4.92
CA TYR A 70 9.42 -8.96 -3.57
C TYR A 70 8.40 -9.18 -2.46
N TYR A 71 7.12 -8.92 -2.68
CA TYR A 71 6.10 -8.96 -1.63
C TYR A 71 4.88 -9.83 -1.97
N SER A 72 4.93 -10.64 -3.02
CA SER A 72 3.80 -11.48 -3.41
C SER A 72 3.72 -12.82 -2.67
N ASP A 73 4.80 -13.23 -2.00
CA ASP A 73 4.88 -14.51 -1.31
C ASP A 73 4.78 -14.34 0.22
N PHE A 74 4.40 -15.45 0.90
CA PHE A 74 4.36 -15.47 2.36
C PHE A 74 5.67 -14.88 2.97
N PRO A 75 5.63 -14.04 4.02
CA PRO A 75 4.46 -13.78 4.88
C PRO A 75 3.54 -12.64 4.42
N TYR A 76 3.74 -12.10 3.22
CA TYR A 76 2.96 -10.99 2.71
C TYR A 76 1.70 -11.48 1.99
N CYS A 77 0.63 -10.71 2.11
CA CYS A 77 -0.58 -10.86 1.31
C CYS A 77 -0.86 -9.50 0.69
N ILE A 78 -0.60 -9.37 -0.60
CA ILE A 78 -0.80 -8.09 -1.30
C ILE A 78 -1.65 -8.29 -2.56
N SER A 79 -2.36 -7.23 -2.92
CA SER A 79 -2.99 -7.07 -4.22
C SER A 79 -2.61 -5.71 -4.76
N VAL A 80 -2.04 -5.68 -5.96
CA VAL A 80 -1.54 -4.45 -6.59
C VAL A 80 -2.44 -4.09 -7.77
N PHE A 81 -2.86 -2.83 -7.83
CA PHE A 81 -3.79 -2.33 -8.84
C PHE A 81 -3.17 -1.17 -9.62
N ASN A 82 -3.30 -1.22 -10.93
CA ASN A 82 -2.99 -0.09 -11.79
C ASN A 82 -4.23 0.80 -11.91
N LEU A 83 -4.26 1.89 -11.16
CA LEU A 83 -5.44 2.76 -11.06
C LEU A 83 -5.67 3.64 -12.30
N THR A 84 -4.80 3.58 -13.29
CA THR A 84 -5.07 4.20 -14.60
C THR A 84 -6.17 3.46 -15.35
N ASN A 85 -6.35 2.17 -15.04
CA ASN A 85 -7.44 1.35 -15.53
C ASN A 85 -8.67 1.55 -14.64
N LYS A 86 -9.80 1.96 -15.23
CA LYS A 86 -11.02 2.24 -14.47
C LYS A 86 -11.57 1.01 -13.75
N LYS A 87 -11.42 -0.16 -14.34
CA LYS A 87 -11.88 -1.43 -13.74
C LYS A 87 -11.06 -1.75 -12.48
N GLU A 88 -9.73 -1.62 -12.56
CA GLU A 88 -8.85 -1.85 -11.42
C GLU A 88 -9.04 -0.79 -10.32
N LEU A 89 -9.30 0.46 -10.70
CA LEU A 89 -9.67 1.50 -9.73
C LEU A 89 -10.93 1.11 -8.95
N GLN A 90 -11.95 0.62 -9.63
CA GLN A 90 -13.18 0.18 -8.98
C GLN A 90 -12.93 -1.02 -8.06
N GLN A 91 -12.12 -1.98 -8.49
CA GLN A 91 -11.73 -3.12 -7.65
C GLN A 91 -10.99 -2.67 -6.39
N PHE A 92 -10.08 -1.71 -6.51
CA PHE A 92 -9.36 -1.12 -5.39
C PHE A 92 -10.30 -0.42 -4.40
N MET A 93 -11.23 0.39 -4.89
CA MET A 93 -12.20 1.06 -4.04
C MET A 93 -13.19 0.07 -3.38
N ASN A 94 -13.55 -1.01 -4.08
CA ASN A 94 -14.37 -2.08 -3.51
C ASN A 94 -13.66 -2.82 -2.38
N ALA A 95 -12.34 -2.98 -2.48
CA ALA A 95 -11.54 -3.55 -1.40
C ALA A 95 -11.67 -2.74 -0.11
N GLN A 96 -11.66 -1.42 -0.20
CA GLN A 96 -11.89 -0.55 0.97
C GLN A 96 -13.27 -0.80 1.60
N LYS A 97 -14.32 -0.94 0.79
CA LYS A 97 -15.66 -1.22 1.29
C LYS A 97 -15.73 -2.53 2.05
N SER A 98 -15.00 -3.56 1.59
CA SER A 98 -14.96 -4.85 2.27
C SER A 98 -14.26 -4.80 3.63
N LEU A 99 -13.47 -3.76 3.90
CA LEU A 99 -12.77 -3.54 5.17
C LEU A 99 -13.60 -2.73 6.17
N GLU A 100 -14.75 -2.19 5.76
CA GLU A 100 -15.63 -1.45 6.67
C GLU A 100 -16.17 -2.39 7.75
N PRO A 101 -16.17 -1.96 9.02
CA PRO A 101 -16.66 -2.81 10.11
C PRO A 101 -18.15 -3.08 9.94
N ASN A 102 -18.50 -4.35 10.05
CA ASN A 102 -19.90 -4.78 10.08
C ASN A 102 -20.38 -4.89 11.52
N PHE A 103 -21.56 -4.34 11.80
CA PHE A 103 -22.21 -4.54 13.07
C PHE A 103 -23.02 -5.85 13.01
N ILE A 104 -22.73 -6.77 13.94
CA ILE A 104 -23.47 -8.01 14.10
C ILE A 104 -24.37 -7.89 15.32
N TYR A 105 -25.67 -8.13 15.13
CA TYR A 105 -26.61 -8.19 16.25
C TYR A 105 -26.64 -9.60 16.83
N ASP A 106 -26.37 -9.70 18.14
CA ASP A 106 -26.46 -10.95 18.87
C ASP A 106 -27.84 -11.08 19.51
N GLU A 107 -28.67 -12.00 19.01
CA GLU A 107 -30.04 -12.23 19.51
C GLU A 107 -30.07 -12.71 20.97
N TRP A 108 -29.00 -13.38 21.42
CA TRP A 108 -28.94 -13.90 22.78
C TRP A 108 -28.64 -12.83 23.83
N THR A 109 -27.78 -11.88 23.51
CA THR A 109 -27.42 -10.79 24.42
C THR A 109 -28.17 -9.50 24.16
N GLU A 110 -28.95 -9.45 23.08
CA GLU A 110 -29.63 -8.24 22.59
C GLU A 110 -28.67 -7.05 22.38
N GLN A 111 -27.40 -7.34 22.08
CA GLN A 111 -26.37 -6.33 21.84
C GLN A 111 -25.81 -6.42 20.44
N SER A 112 -25.56 -5.26 19.85
CA SER A 112 -24.82 -5.15 18.60
C SER A 112 -23.33 -4.98 18.92
N TYR A 113 -22.48 -5.70 18.22
CA TYR A 113 -21.03 -5.53 18.32
C TYR A 113 -20.42 -5.36 16.92
N MET A 114 -19.28 -4.67 16.90
CA MET A 114 -18.54 -4.43 15.66
C MET A 114 -17.63 -5.62 15.40
N GLN A 115 -17.78 -6.26 14.24
CA GLN A 115 -16.86 -7.27 13.76
C GLN A 115 -15.79 -6.58 12.91
N GLU A 116 -14.55 -6.60 13.39
CA GLU A 116 -13.41 -6.15 12.61
C GLU A 116 -13.11 -7.15 11.51
N SER A 117 -12.79 -6.66 10.33
CA SER A 117 -12.29 -7.49 9.25
C SER A 117 -10.91 -8.01 9.63
N LEU A 118 -10.75 -9.34 9.63
CA LEU A 118 -9.46 -9.99 9.90
C LEU A 118 -8.63 -10.18 8.63
N ASP A 119 -8.94 -9.45 7.55
CA ASP A 119 -8.20 -9.57 6.29
C ASP A 119 -6.80 -8.95 6.46
N PRO A 120 -5.72 -9.78 6.50
CA PRO A 120 -4.36 -9.27 6.64
C PRO A 120 -3.79 -8.71 5.34
N CYS A 121 -4.55 -8.71 4.25
CA CYS A 121 -4.08 -8.27 2.95
C CYS A 121 -3.89 -6.76 2.91
N GLN A 122 -2.83 -6.36 2.21
CA GLN A 122 -2.56 -4.98 1.87
C GLN A 122 -2.91 -4.75 0.40
N TYR A 123 -3.72 -3.75 0.15
CA TYR A 123 -4.12 -3.35 -1.19
C TYR A 123 -3.34 -2.12 -1.59
N ILE A 124 -2.65 -2.18 -2.72
CA ILE A 124 -1.76 -1.13 -3.19
C ILE A 124 -2.25 -0.64 -4.54
N GLY A 125 -2.67 0.62 -4.60
CA GLY A 125 -3.05 1.28 -5.85
C GLY A 125 -1.93 2.18 -6.34
N VAL A 126 -1.54 2.04 -7.59
CA VAL A 126 -0.49 2.84 -8.23
C VAL A 126 -1.11 3.68 -9.34
N ILE A 127 -0.83 4.97 -9.35
CA ILE A 127 -1.37 5.92 -10.33
C ILE A 127 -0.36 7.03 -10.60
N ASN A 128 -0.49 7.67 -11.76
CA ASN A 128 0.31 8.84 -12.07
C ASN A 128 -0.37 10.13 -11.59
N TYR A 129 0.41 11.20 -11.44
CA TYR A 129 -0.05 12.46 -10.88
C TYR A 129 -1.25 13.06 -11.61
N ASP A 130 -1.21 13.11 -12.94
CA ASP A 130 -2.29 13.72 -13.74
C ASP A 130 -3.64 13.01 -13.55
N LEU A 131 -3.63 11.68 -13.56
CA LEU A 131 -4.85 10.89 -13.36
C LEU A 131 -5.29 10.86 -11.90
N ALA A 132 -4.37 10.88 -10.95
CA ALA A 132 -4.72 10.94 -9.53
C ALA A 132 -5.58 12.18 -9.24
N PHE A 133 -5.21 13.30 -9.83
CA PHE A 133 -5.97 14.54 -9.71
C PHE A 133 -7.38 14.45 -10.31
N ARG A 134 -7.56 13.65 -11.36
CA ARG A 134 -8.85 13.49 -12.06
C ARG A 134 -9.73 12.38 -11.47
N ARG A 135 -9.17 11.47 -10.71
CA ARG A 135 -9.91 10.33 -10.11
C ARG A 135 -10.49 10.73 -8.76
N LYS A 136 -11.67 11.35 -8.78
CA LYS A 136 -12.33 11.86 -7.58
C LYS A 136 -12.63 10.78 -6.54
N GLN A 137 -12.81 9.53 -6.97
CA GLN A 137 -13.04 8.39 -6.06
C GLN A 137 -11.90 8.23 -5.03
N LEU A 138 -10.69 8.64 -5.37
CA LEU A 138 -9.55 8.55 -4.45
C LEU A 138 -9.70 9.43 -3.21
N LEU A 139 -10.55 10.46 -3.27
CA LEU A 139 -10.89 11.29 -2.12
C LEU A 139 -11.72 10.56 -1.05
N GLU A 140 -12.27 9.42 -1.40
CA GLU A 140 -13.05 8.57 -0.50
C GLU A 140 -12.17 7.61 0.31
N LEU A 141 -10.87 7.55 0.03
CA LEU A 141 -9.94 6.72 0.79
C LEU A 141 -9.83 7.18 2.24
N ARG A 142 -9.87 6.21 3.15
CA ARG A 142 -9.78 6.44 4.59
C ARG A 142 -8.70 5.56 5.19
N ASP A 143 -8.02 6.07 6.22
CA ASP A 143 -7.00 5.35 6.98
C ASP A 143 -6.02 4.61 6.06
N PHE A 144 -5.38 5.35 5.19
CA PHE A 144 -4.49 4.79 4.16
C PHE A 144 -3.08 5.39 4.23
N THR A 145 -2.13 4.66 3.68
CA THR A 145 -0.78 5.18 3.45
C THR A 145 -0.72 5.87 2.10
N LEU A 146 -0.24 7.10 2.08
CA LEU A 146 0.04 7.84 0.85
C LEU A 146 1.54 7.91 0.64
N MET A 147 1.98 7.48 -0.53
CA MET A 147 3.36 7.58 -0.97
C MET A 147 3.43 8.41 -2.24
N LEU A 148 4.31 9.39 -2.24
CA LEU A 148 4.58 10.23 -3.40
C LEU A 148 6.01 9.97 -3.87
N ASP A 149 6.14 9.52 -5.11
CA ASP A 149 7.42 9.33 -5.78
C ASP A 149 7.63 10.42 -6.83
N GLU A 150 8.74 11.07 -6.75
CA GLU A 150 9.09 12.14 -7.69
C GLU A 150 9.59 11.61 -9.05
#